data_562a494a20b48f88f27b7b0802846f47
#
_entry.id   562a494a20b48f88f27b7b0802846f47
#
_cell.length_a   1.000
_cell.length_b   1.000
_cell.length_c   1.000
_cell.angle_alpha   90.00
_cell.angle_beta   90.00
_cell.angle_gamma   90.00
#
_symmetry.space_group_name_H-M   'P 1'
#
loop_
_entity.id
_entity.type
_entity.pdbx_description
1 polymer ?
#
loop_
_entity_poly.entity_id
_entity_poly.type
_entity_poly.pdbx_seq_one_letter_code
_entity_poly.pdbx_strand_id
1 'polypeptide(L)'
;MNVKLKTKKLKSGRLSFYLSYYSPETQKRHKEYLGLYLLDKPKNEFDRNHNKETKALAQKVYSKKLLEFQEGRFGFKTKDKLQLTFLAYFESIMEIKKRTTSKTNYSNWYSTHSHLKKFTRTSLKLIHVDIKYLNDLKEYLLSNGISRGGRKLSPNSALSYFKNVLFTLREAFNEGLINENPGIRVKKIKPVETQRELLTEEEIQQLFETDCRDPRIKNSFLFGVLTGLRFSDIQSLKWKQLHHSNDNGWFIRIQQQKTKSAETLYINQQARDLIGKISDSEERIFLIFY
;
A
#
# COMPACT_ATOMS: atom_id res chain seq x y z
N MET A 1 -13.39 -30.28 -11.37
CA MET A 1 -13.89 -29.95 -10.03
C MET A 1 -15.41 -30.04 -10.04
N ASN A 2 -16.05 -30.58 -9.00
CA ASN A 2 -17.47 -30.93 -9.09
C ASN A 2 -18.18 -30.51 -7.80
N VAL A 3 -19.18 -29.61 -7.94
CA VAL A 3 -20.08 -29.21 -6.86
C VAL A 3 -21.36 -30.02 -7.01
N LYS A 4 -21.85 -30.63 -5.95
CA LYS A 4 -23.08 -31.40 -5.97
C LYS A 4 -23.98 -30.99 -4.80
N LEU A 5 -25.24 -30.70 -5.09
CA LEU A 5 -26.29 -30.54 -4.07
C LEU A 5 -26.68 -31.92 -3.55
N LYS A 6 -26.62 -32.10 -2.22
CA LYS A 6 -26.94 -33.36 -1.54
C LYS A 6 -27.77 -33.11 -0.30
N THR A 7 -28.43 -34.15 0.18
CA THR A 7 -29.16 -34.15 1.45
C THR A 7 -28.54 -35.11 2.44
N LYS A 8 -28.65 -34.79 3.74
CA LYS A 8 -28.26 -35.65 4.87
C LYS A 8 -29.40 -35.77 5.83
N LYS A 9 -29.75 -37.00 6.19
CA LYS A 9 -30.76 -37.26 7.23
C LYS A 9 -30.22 -36.90 8.58
N LEU A 10 -31.01 -36.13 9.33
CA LEU A 10 -30.72 -35.73 10.70
C LEU A 10 -31.43 -36.67 11.70
N LYS A 11 -30.94 -36.70 12.92
CA LYS A 11 -31.58 -37.47 14.02
C LYS A 11 -33.03 -37.05 14.31
N SER A 12 -33.37 -35.79 13.93
CA SER A 12 -34.74 -35.24 14.06
C SER A 12 -35.71 -35.72 12.98
N GLY A 13 -35.33 -36.63 12.10
CA GLY A 13 -36.17 -37.12 10.98
C GLY A 13 -36.30 -36.14 9.81
N ARG A 14 -35.52 -35.01 9.78
CA ARG A 14 -35.49 -34.06 8.68
C ARG A 14 -34.30 -34.35 7.78
N LEU A 15 -34.38 -33.91 6.48
CA LEU A 15 -33.27 -33.95 5.54
C LEU A 15 -32.68 -32.55 5.42
N SER A 16 -31.40 -32.38 5.72
CA SER A 16 -30.69 -31.12 5.56
C SER A 16 -29.98 -31.06 4.22
N PHE A 17 -30.16 -29.97 3.47
CA PHE A 17 -29.41 -29.73 2.26
C PHE A 17 -28.00 -29.25 2.55
N TYR A 18 -27.03 -29.74 1.76
CA TYR A 18 -25.66 -29.27 1.76
C TYR A 18 -25.05 -29.34 0.36
N LEU A 19 -24.11 -28.44 0.08
CA LEU A 19 -23.24 -28.48 -1.09
C LEU A 19 -22.00 -29.30 -0.75
N SER A 20 -21.67 -30.24 -1.64
CA SER A 20 -20.46 -31.05 -1.52
C SER A 20 -19.47 -30.62 -2.58
N TYR A 21 -18.36 -30.07 -2.15
CA TYR A 21 -17.24 -29.68 -3.00
C TYR A 21 -16.14 -30.74 -2.94
N TYR A 22 -15.58 -31.10 -4.06
CA TYR A 22 -14.41 -31.96 -4.12
C TYR A 22 -13.22 -31.12 -4.65
N SER A 23 -12.16 -31.02 -3.87
CA SER A 23 -10.89 -30.43 -4.30
C SER A 23 -9.93 -31.54 -4.77
N PRO A 24 -9.60 -31.59 -6.06
CA PRO A 24 -8.62 -32.57 -6.58
C PRO A 24 -7.22 -32.38 -6.00
N GLU A 25 -6.89 -31.14 -5.58
CA GLU A 25 -5.56 -30.75 -5.10
C GLU A 25 -5.27 -31.24 -3.67
N THR A 26 -6.28 -31.14 -2.81
CA THR A 26 -6.18 -31.61 -1.43
C THR A 26 -6.76 -33.01 -1.23
N GLN A 27 -7.39 -33.57 -2.29
CA GLN A 27 -8.16 -34.81 -2.26
C GLN A 27 -9.24 -34.84 -1.17
N LYS A 28 -9.62 -33.69 -0.65
CA LYS A 28 -10.61 -33.55 0.43
C LYS A 28 -11.96 -33.07 -0.09
N ARG A 29 -13.01 -33.55 0.58
CA ARG A 29 -14.36 -33.07 0.36
C ARG A 29 -14.75 -32.08 1.45
N HIS A 30 -15.20 -30.90 1.04
CA HIS A 30 -15.78 -29.91 1.93
C HIS A 30 -17.30 -29.94 1.82
N LYS A 31 -18.01 -29.71 2.93
CA LYS A 31 -19.47 -29.66 2.99
C LYS A 31 -19.91 -28.31 3.53
N GLU A 32 -20.77 -27.63 2.79
CA GLU A 32 -21.41 -26.37 3.19
C GLU A 32 -22.91 -26.64 3.38
N TYR A 33 -23.38 -26.55 4.62
CA TYR A 33 -24.80 -26.75 4.93
C TYR A 33 -25.59 -25.47 4.63
N LEU A 34 -26.72 -25.62 3.93
CA LEU A 34 -27.53 -24.48 3.45
C LEU A 34 -28.53 -23.95 4.48
N GLY A 35 -28.71 -24.64 5.61
CA GLY A 35 -29.77 -24.31 6.58
C GLY A 35 -31.19 -24.59 6.08
N LEU A 36 -31.33 -25.31 4.94
CA LEU A 36 -32.60 -25.69 4.34
C LEU A 36 -32.92 -27.14 4.67
N TYR A 37 -34.18 -27.41 5.10
CA TYR A 37 -34.58 -28.70 5.59
C TYR A 37 -35.84 -29.19 4.89
N LEU A 38 -35.89 -30.48 4.56
CA LEU A 38 -37.07 -31.17 4.08
C LEU A 38 -37.64 -32.09 5.18
N LEU A 39 -38.94 -32.24 5.17
CA LEU A 39 -39.62 -33.29 5.94
C LEU A 39 -39.48 -34.63 5.19
N ASP A 40 -38.89 -35.63 5.85
CA ASP A 40 -38.61 -36.95 5.25
C ASP A 40 -39.93 -37.68 4.88
N LYS A 41 -41.00 -37.50 5.71
CA LYS A 41 -42.32 -38.04 5.45
C LYS A 41 -43.39 -36.96 5.58
N PRO A 42 -43.72 -36.23 4.49
CA PRO A 42 -44.78 -35.22 4.50
C PRO A 42 -46.13 -35.86 4.72
N LYS A 43 -46.91 -35.38 5.68
CA LYS A 43 -48.18 -35.97 6.09
C LYS A 43 -49.38 -35.31 5.42
N ASN A 44 -49.30 -34.06 5.05
CA ASN A 44 -50.39 -33.25 4.52
C ASN A 44 -49.90 -32.43 3.28
N GLU A 45 -50.83 -31.72 2.68
CA GLU A 45 -50.54 -30.89 1.50
C GLU A 45 -49.60 -29.71 1.83
N PHE A 46 -49.73 -29.12 3.00
CA PHE A 46 -48.85 -28.07 3.49
C PHE A 46 -47.37 -28.53 3.57
N ASP A 47 -47.15 -29.72 4.13
CA ASP A 47 -45.83 -30.34 4.19
C ASP A 47 -45.22 -30.59 2.79
N ARG A 48 -46.05 -31.02 1.85
CA ARG A 48 -45.64 -31.24 0.45
C ARG A 48 -45.27 -29.96 -0.26
N ASN A 49 -46.03 -28.89 -0.06
CA ASN A 49 -45.77 -27.57 -0.59
C ASN A 49 -44.49 -26.98 0.02
N HIS A 50 -44.31 -27.05 1.34
CA HIS A 50 -43.06 -26.67 2.02
C HIS A 50 -41.84 -27.40 1.41
N ASN A 51 -41.94 -28.72 1.21
CA ASN A 51 -40.84 -29.47 0.62
C ASN A 51 -40.57 -29.05 -0.85
N LYS A 52 -41.59 -28.73 -1.62
CA LYS A 52 -41.49 -28.26 -3.01
C LYS A 52 -40.76 -26.90 -3.08
N GLU A 53 -41.18 -25.95 -2.27
CA GLU A 53 -40.56 -24.62 -2.19
C GLU A 53 -39.11 -24.68 -1.68
N THR A 54 -38.85 -25.47 -0.63
CA THR A 54 -37.53 -25.67 -0.09
C THR A 54 -36.56 -26.31 -1.10
N LYS A 55 -37.04 -27.30 -1.90
CA LYS A 55 -36.27 -27.88 -3.02
C LYS A 55 -35.95 -26.83 -4.09
N ALA A 56 -36.93 -26.02 -4.47
CA ALA A 56 -36.76 -24.97 -5.48
C ALA A 56 -35.74 -23.93 -5.00
N LEU A 57 -35.82 -23.52 -3.73
CA LEU A 57 -34.87 -22.61 -3.12
C LEU A 57 -33.44 -23.19 -3.07
N ALA A 58 -33.30 -24.46 -2.62
CA ALA A 58 -32.03 -25.16 -2.62
C ALA A 58 -31.41 -25.25 -4.02
N GLN A 59 -32.23 -25.50 -5.04
CA GLN A 59 -31.78 -25.53 -6.44
C GLN A 59 -31.34 -24.15 -6.92
N LYS A 60 -32.05 -23.06 -6.59
CA LYS A 60 -31.64 -21.69 -6.90
C LYS A 60 -30.28 -21.33 -6.24
N VAL A 61 -30.08 -21.67 -4.98
CA VAL A 61 -28.85 -21.50 -4.27
C VAL A 61 -27.72 -22.30 -4.95
N TYR A 62 -27.98 -23.55 -5.29
CA TYR A 62 -27.03 -24.40 -6.02
C TYR A 62 -26.60 -23.81 -7.36
N SER A 63 -27.60 -23.36 -8.19
CA SER A 63 -27.30 -22.74 -9.49
C SER A 63 -26.49 -21.46 -9.36
N LYS A 64 -26.83 -20.58 -8.38
CA LYS A 64 -26.06 -19.39 -8.09
C LYS A 64 -24.63 -19.73 -7.67
N LYS A 65 -24.48 -20.69 -6.77
CA LYS A 65 -23.16 -21.18 -6.32
C LYS A 65 -22.35 -21.82 -7.43
N LEU A 66 -23.02 -22.52 -8.37
CA LEU A 66 -22.36 -23.12 -9.53
C LEU A 66 -21.84 -22.04 -10.50
N LEU A 67 -22.61 -20.98 -10.74
CA LEU A 67 -22.19 -19.83 -11.54
C LEU A 67 -21.01 -19.10 -10.90
N GLU A 68 -21.12 -18.77 -9.60
CA GLU A 68 -20.02 -18.15 -8.84
C GLU A 68 -18.74 -19.01 -8.88
N PHE A 69 -18.91 -20.31 -8.90
CA PHE A 69 -17.82 -21.28 -9.04
C PHE A 69 -17.20 -21.26 -10.44
N GLN A 70 -18.02 -21.23 -11.50
CA GLN A 70 -17.56 -21.16 -12.89
C GLN A 70 -16.88 -19.82 -13.17
N GLU A 71 -17.37 -18.72 -12.59
CA GLU A 71 -16.77 -17.38 -12.69
C GLU A 71 -15.49 -17.18 -11.85
N GLY A 72 -15.05 -18.22 -11.14
CA GLY A 72 -13.83 -18.16 -10.29
C GLY A 72 -13.98 -17.31 -9.02
N ARG A 73 -15.20 -16.87 -8.69
CA ARG A 73 -15.51 -16.04 -7.51
C ARG A 73 -15.55 -16.84 -6.19
N PHE A 74 -15.60 -18.16 -6.28
CA PHE A 74 -15.57 -19.05 -5.12
C PHE A 74 -14.20 -19.67 -4.93
N GLY A 75 -13.26 -18.99 -4.34
CA GLY A 75 -12.05 -19.56 -3.69
C GLY A 75 -11.27 -20.67 -4.39
N PHE A 76 -11.80 -21.17 -5.51
CA PHE A 76 -11.18 -22.20 -6.33
C PHE A 76 -10.35 -21.54 -7.41
N LYS A 77 -9.13 -21.26 -7.04
CA LYS A 77 -8.14 -20.60 -7.88
C LYS A 77 -7.62 -21.59 -8.90
N THR A 78 -7.37 -21.10 -10.11
CA THR A 78 -6.58 -21.86 -11.10
C THR A 78 -5.27 -22.32 -10.42
N LYS A 79 -4.71 -23.44 -10.86
CA LYS A 79 -3.46 -24.00 -10.32
C LYS A 79 -2.38 -22.92 -10.13
N ASP A 80 -2.29 -21.98 -11.08
CA ASP A 80 -1.32 -20.89 -11.07
C ASP A 80 -1.51 -19.92 -9.90
N LYS A 81 -2.77 -19.56 -9.56
CA LYS A 81 -3.06 -18.70 -8.41
C LYS A 81 -2.72 -19.34 -7.07
N LEU A 82 -2.90 -20.68 -6.95
CA LEU A 82 -2.57 -21.44 -5.75
C LEU A 82 -1.05 -21.63 -5.57
N GLN A 83 -0.28 -21.59 -6.65
CA GLN A 83 1.17 -21.73 -6.62
C GLN A 83 1.91 -20.40 -6.46
N LEU A 84 1.21 -19.26 -6.64
CA LEU A 84 1.82 -17.94 -6.54
C LEU A 84 2.39 -17.71 -5.14
N THR A 85 3.70 -17.44 -5.08
CA THR A 85 4.36 -17.12 -3.80
C THR A 85 4.14 -15.65 -3.43
N PHE A 86 4.17 -15.36 -2.13
CA PHE A 86 4.04 -14.00 -1.64
C PHE A 86 5.15 -13.07 -2.16
N LEU A 87 6.39 -13.57 -2.21
CA LEU A 87 7.52 -12.79 -2.74
C LEU A 87 7.34 -12.47 -4.23
N ALA A 88 6.96 -13.46 -5.06
CA ALA A 88 6.75 -13.22 -6.49
C ALA A 88 5.63 -12.21 -6.74
N TYR A 89 4.55 -12.25 -5.97
CA TYR A 89 3.49 -11.25 -6.08
C TYR A 89 3.95 -9.87 -5.60
N PHE A 90 4.71 -9.80 -4.51
CA PHE A 90 5.30 -8.54 -4.05
C PHE A 90 6.23 -7.93 -5.11
N GLU A 91 7.03 -8.73 -5.78
CA GLU A 91 7.91 -8.31 -6.88
C GLU A 91 7.11 -7.76 -8.07
N SER A 92 5.99 -8.38 -8.43
CA SER A 92 5.12 -7.85 -9.51
C SER A 92 4.55 -6.47 -9.17
N ILE A 93 4.09 -6.26 -7.93
CA ILE A 93 3.64 -4.96 -7.45
C ILE A 93 4.80 -3.95 -7.46
N MET A 94 5.99 -4.37 -7.05
CA MET A 94 7.18 -3.53 -7.03
C MET A 94 7.56 -3.04 -8.44
N GLU A 95 7.45 -3.86 -9.48
CA GLU A 95 7.68 -3.45 -10.87
C GLU A 95 6.66 -2.40 -11.34
N ILE A 96 5.41 -2.50 -10.93
CA ILE A 96 4.40 -1.46 -11.19
C ILE A 96 4.82 -0.16 -10.49
N LYS A 97 5.23 -0.23 -9.22
CA LYS A 97 5.67 0.94 -8.43
C LYS A 97 6.93 1.59 -9.02
N LYS A 98 7.84 0.85 -9.61
CA LYS A 98 9.02 1.36 -10.30
C LYS A 98 8.66 2.34 -11.41
N ARG A 99 7.57 2.06 -12.15
CA ARG A 99 7.10 2.87 -13.27
C ARG A 99 6.20 4.03 -12.85
N THR A 100 5.48 3.89 -11.73
CA THR A 100 4.40 4.80 -11.34
C THR A 100 4.74 5.73 -10.19
N THR A 101 5.90 5.55 -9.53
CA THR A 101 6.27 6.34 -8.35
C THR A 101 7.64 7.01 -8.48
N SER A 102 7.93 7.97 -7.60
CA SER A 102 9.25 8.62 -7.54
C SER A 102 10.36 7.63 -7.16
N LYS A 103 11.61 7.95 -7.56
CA LYS A 103 12.80 7.15 -7.21
C LYS A 103 12.91 6.89 -5.71
N THR A 104 12.62 7.88 -4.88
CA THR A 104 12.66 7.76 -3.41
C THR A 104 11.60 6.78 -2.90
N ASN A 105 10.38 6.85 -3.42
CA ASN A 105 9.32 5.92 -3.05
C ASN A 105 9.67 4.49 -3.50
N TYR A 106 10.15 4.32 -4.73
CA TYR A 106 10.62 3.01 -5.21
C TYR A 106 11.76 2.44 -4.34
N SER A 107 12.70 3.28 -3.88
CA SER A 107 13.77 2.87 -2.96
C SER A 107 13.21 2.30 -1.64
N ASN A 108 12.09 2.83 -1.16
CA ASN A 108 11.38 2.30 0.01
C ASN A 108 10.79 0.89 -0.27
N TRP A 109 10.19 0.68 -1.44
CA TRP A 109 9.72 -0.63 -1.89
C TRP A 109 10.86 -1.65 -2.02
N TYR A 110 11.98 -1.23 -2.60
CA TYR A 110 13.17 -2.07 -2.73
C TYR A 110 13.73 -2.48 -1.36
N SER A 111 13.77 -1.56 -0.40
CA SER A 111 14.22 -1.86 0.97
C SER A 111 13.26 -2.82 1.67
N THR A 112 11.95 -2.65 1.49
CA THR A 112 10.93 -3.59 1.99
C THR A 112 11.17 -4.99 1.43
N HIS A 113 11.39 -5.12 0.13
CA HIS A 113 11.66 -6.40 -0.53
C HIS A 113 12.92 -7.07 0.01
N SER A 114 13.99 -6.30 0.26
CA SER A 114 15.22 -6.83 0.85
C SER A 114 14.98 -7.44 2.25
N HIS A 115 14.11 -6.81 3.05
CA HIS A 115 13.70 -7.36 4.35
C HIS A 115 12.81 -8.59 4.20
N LEU A 116 11.87 -8.56 3.25
CA LEU A 116 11.02 -9.72 2.97
C LEU A 116 11.85 -10.94 2.53
N LYS A 117 12.86 -10.76 1.67
CA LYS A 117 13.76 -11.85 1.27
C LYS A 117 14.51 -12.48 2.44
N LYS A 118 14.88 -11.70 3.45
CA LYS A 118 15.56 -12.20 4.65
C LYS A 118 14.63 -12.93 5.60
N PHE A 119 13.38 -12.45 5.72
CA PHE A 119 12.42 -12.97 6.69
C PHE A 119 11.53 -14.08 6.13
N THR A 120 11.10 -13.97 4.88
CA THR A 120 10.09 -14.83 4.27
C THR A 120 10.73 -16.04 3.61
N ARG A 121 10.22 -17.22 3.88
CA ARG A 121 10.60 -18.42 3.12
C ARG A 121 10.16 -18.25 1.66
N THR A 122 11.04 -18.53 0.71
CA THR A 122 10.77 -18.39 -0.73
C THR A 122 9.55 -19.18 -1.20
N SER A 123 9.24 -20.30 -0.51
CA SER A 123 8.10 -21.16 -0.78
C SER A 123 6.78 -20.71 -0.16
N LEU A 124 6.76 -19.61 0.62
CA LEU A 124 5.52 -19.14 1.23
C LEU A 124 4.53 -18.69 0.15
N LYS A 125 3.42 -19.40 0.05
CA LYS A 125 2.36 -19.06 -0.91
C LYS A 125 1.56 -17.86 -0.42
N LEU A 126 1.12 -17.01 -1.35
CA LEU A 126 0.35 -15.81 -1.07
C LEU A 126 -0.92 -16.11 -0.24
N ILE A 127 -1.59 -17.21 -0.53
CA ILE A 127 -2.80 -17.66 0.18
C ILE A 127 -2.55 -18.10 1.62
N HIS A 128 -1.30 -18.35 2.01
CA HIS A 128 -0.91 -18.80 3.36
C HIS A 128 -0.36 -17.64 4.21
N VAL A 129 -0.36 -16.42 3.69
CA VAL A 129 -0.02 -15.23 4.49
C VAL A 129 -1.16 -14.95 5.45
N ASP A 130 -0.94 -15.17 6.72
CA ASP A 130 -1.92 -15.02 7.80
C ASP A 130 -1.56 -13.90 8.78
N ILE A 131 -2.41 -13.71 9.79
CA ILE A 131 -2.22 -12.70 10.84
C ILE A 131 -0.95 -12.99 11.66
N LYS A 132 -0.64 -14.28 11.89
CA LYS A 132 0.56 -14.68 12.65
C LYS A 132 1.81 -14.25 11.89
N TYR A 133 1.91 -14.61 10.61
CA TYR A 133 3.02 -14.17 9.75
C TYR A 133 3.21 -12.65 9.78
N LEU A 134 2.13 -11.88 9.71
CA LEU A 134 2.20 -10.41 9.74
C LEU A 134 2.66 -9.85 11.08
N ASN A 135 2.28 -10.48 12.19
CA ASN A 135 2.77 -10.10 13.52
C ASN A 135 4.26 -10.43 13.68
N ASP A 136 4.68 -11.61 13.24
CA ASP A 136 6.09 -12.04 13.29
C ASP A 136 6.96 -11.14 12.40
N LEU A 137 6.49 -10.78 11.19
CA LEU A 137 7.17 -9.82 10.32
C LEU A 137 7.27 -8.41 10.96
N LYS A 138 6.20 -7.95 11.60
CA LYS A 138 6.21 -6.67 12.31
C LYS A 138 7.24 -6.65 13.43
N GLU A 139 7.31 -7.70 14.21
CA GLU A 139 8.31 -7.85 15.28
C GLU A 139 9.72 -7.90 14.72
N TYR A 140 9.95 -8.68 13.66
CA TYR A 140 11.22 -8.70 12.96
C TYR A 140 11.66 -7.30 12.49
N LEU A 141 10.76 -6.53 11.86
CA LEU A 141 11.10 -5.19 11.38
C LEU A 141 11.45 -4.23 12.52
N LEU A 142 10.79 -4.36 13.67
CA LEU A 142 11.03 -3.49 14.84
C LEU A 142 12.27 -3.88 15.65
N SER A 143 12.58 -5.17 15.73
CA SER A 143 13.63 -5.69 16.62
C SER A 143 14.92 -6.03 15.88
N ASN A 144 14.80 -6.68 14.72
CA ASN A 144 15.94 -7.27 13.98
C ASN A 144 16.17 -6.63 12.60
N GLY A 145 15.31 -5.71 12.19
CA GLY A 145 15.47 -5.02 10.92
C GLY A 145 16.71 -4.13 10.90
N ILE A 146 17.58 -4.32 9.91
CA ILE A 146 18.82 -3.56 9.74
C ILE A 146 18.75 -2.76 8.44
N SER A 147 19.01 -1.46 8.52
CA SER A 147 19.08 -0.56 7.36
C SER A 147 20.29 -0.89 6.47
N ARG A 148 20.34 -0.31 5.26
CA ARG A 148 21.52 -0.45 4.36
C ARG A 148 22.81 0.05 4.98
N GLY A 149 22.74 1.05 5.87
CA GLY A 149 23.89 1.57 6.61
C GLY A 149 24.26 0.78 7.87
N GLY A 150 23.75 -0.44 8.04
CA GLY A 150 24.09 -1.31 9.18
C GLY A 150 23.42 -0.94 10.50
N ARG A 151 22.57 0.10 10.53
CA ARG A 151 21.88 0.55 11.74
C ARG A 151 20.52 -0.12 11.88
N LYS A 152 20.05 -0.28 13.10
CA LYS A 152 18.66 -0.72 13.38
C LYS A 152 17.65 0.16 12.66
N LEU A 153 16.56 -0.43 12.19
CA LEU A 153 15.48 0.37 11.59
C LEU A 153 14.84 1.29 12.64
N SER A 154 14.58 2.53 12.24
CA SER A 154 13.70 3.38 13.04
C SER A 154 12.26 2.83 13.00
N PRO A 155 11.45 3.06 14.06
CA PRO A 155 10.03 2.64 14.05
C PRO A 155 9.26 3.18 12.83
N ASN A 156 9.57 4.40 12.38
CA ASN A 156 8.93 5.00 11.20
C ASN A 156 9.35 4.33 9.88
N SER A 157 10.60 3.84 9.78
CA SER A 157 11.04 3.02 8.64
C SER A 157 10.34 1.67 8.63
N ALA A 158 10.27 0.99 9.79
CA ALA A 158 9.56 -0.26 9.96
C ALA A 158 8.07 -0.10 9.60
N LEU A 159 7.42 0.98 10.05
CA LEU A 159 6.05 1.34 9.68
C LEU A 159 5.88 1.48 8.16
N SER A 160 6.81 2.18 7.49
CA SER A 160 6.76 2.37 6.04
C SER A 160 6.87 1.05 5.28
N TYR A 161 7.77 0.16 5.69
CA TYR A 161 7.94 -1.15 5.08
C TYR A 161 6.73 -2.05 5.34
N PHE A 162 6.19 -2.03 6.56
CA PHE A 162 4.99 -2.77 6.89
C PHE A 162 3.76 -2.29 6.10
N LYS A 163 3.63 -0.97 5.86
CA LYS A 163 2.58 -0.40 5.00
C LYS A 163 2.65 -0.93 3.56
N ASN A 164 3.84 -1.11 2.99
CA ASN A 164 4.00 -1.69 1.66
C ASN A 164 3.50 -3.14 1.60
N VAL A 165 3.75 -3.92 2.64
CA VAL A 165 3.23 -5.30 2.77
C VAL A 165 1.70 -5.31 2.86
N LEU A 166 1.13 -4.45 3.71
CA LEU A 166 -0.32 -4.35 3.84
C LEU A 166 -0.99 -3.87 2.54
N PHE A 167 -0.35 -2.95 1.81
CA PHE A 167 -0.79 -2.53 0.49
C PHE A 167 -0.82 -3.73 -0.49
N THR A 168 0.26 -4.50 -0.56
CA THR A 168 0.35 -5.68 -1.44
C THR A 168 -0.76 -6.69 -1.16
N LEU A 169 -1.06 -6.96 0.11
CA LEU A 169 -2.15 -7.88 0.49
C LEU A 169 -3.54 -7.32 0.16
N ARG A 170 -3.73 -6.01 0.25
CA ARG A 170 -4.97 -5.38 -0.18
C ARG A 170 -5.18 -5.53 -1.69
N GLU A 171 -4.14 -5.29 -2.49
CA GLU A 171 -4.22 -5.49 -3.95
C GLU A 171 -4.48 -6.97 -4.28
N ALA A 172 -3.81 -7.91 -3.61
CA ALA A 172 -4.07 -9.34 -3.77
C ALA A 172 -5.53 -9.72 -3.48
N PHE A 173 -6.14 -9.09 -2.48
CA PHE A 173 -7.55 -9.28 -2.16
C PHE A 173 -8.45 -8.66 -3.23
N ASN A 174 -8.18 -7.43 -3.68
CA ASN A 174 -8.94 -6.75 -4.74
C ASN A 174 -8.90 -7.52 -6.07
N GLU A 175 -7.77 -8.15 -6.39
CA GLU A 175 -7.60 -9.00 -7.58
C GLU A 175 -8.18 -10.42 -7.39
N GLY A 176 -8.76 -10.74 -6.23
CA GLY A 176 -9.31 -12.06 -5.91
C GLY A 176 -8.24 -13.15 -5.81
N LEU A 177 -6.99 -12.80 -5.55
CA LEU A 177 -5.89 -13.76 -5.34
C LEU A 177 -5.91 -14.38 -3.94
N ILE A 178 -6.43 -13.67 -2.96
CA ILE A 178 -6.71 -14.15 -1.59
C ILE A 178 -8.18 -13.91 -1.25
N ASN A 179 -8.78 -14.80 -0.44
CA ASN A 179 -10.20 -14.71 -0.10
C ASN A 179 -10.48 -13.68 0.99
N GLU A 180 -9.49 -13.46 1.88
CA GLU A 180 -9.55 -12.48 2.96
C GLU A 180 -8.25 -11.68 2.98
N ASN A 181 -8.33 -10.42 3.38
CA ASN A 181 -7.14 -9.61 3.62
C ASN A 181 -6.76 -9.69 5.11
N PRO A 182 -5.71 -10.44 5.47
CA PRO A 182 -5.29 -10.57 6.88
C PRO A 182 -4.79 -9.24 7.46
N GLY A 183 -4.36 -8.30 6.61
CA GLY A 183 -3.87 -6.98 7.02
C GLY A 183 -4.91 -6.09 7.68
N ILE A 184 -6.23 -6.38 7.52
CA ILE A 184 -7.31 -5.62 8.16
C ILE A 184 -7.32 -5.88 9.67
N ARG A 185 -7.02 -7.11 10.10
CA ARG A 185 -7.08 -7.54 11.49
C ARG A 185 -5.78 -7.32 12.27
N VAL A 186 -4.70 -6.96 11.59
CA VAL A 186 -3.39 -6.76 12.23
C VAL A 186 -3.28 -5.36 12.83
N LYS A 187 -2.84 -5.29 14.09
CA LYS A 187 -2.51 -4.03 14.74
C LYS A 187 -1.30 -3.38 14.06
N LYS A 188 -1.52 -2.21 13.47
CA LYS A 188 -0.50 -1.46 12.74
C LYS A 188 0.61 -0.97 13.69
N ILE A 189 1.81 -0.75 13.16
CA ILE A 189 2.89 -0.05 13.84
C ILE A 189 2.44 1.39 14.05
N LYS A 190 2.58 1.92 15.26
CA LYS A 190 2.28 3.33 15.54
C LYS A 190 3.44 4.21 15.05
N PRO A 191 3.16 5.36 14.43
CA PRO A 191 4.20 6.33 14.12
C PRO A 191 4.80 6.87 15.42
N VAL A 192 6.09 7.15 15.38
CA VAL A 192 6.79 7.84 16.48
C VAL A 192 7.05 9.26 16.01
N GLU A 193 6.63 10.22 16.80
CA GLU A 193 6.95 11.62 16.59
C GLU A 193 8.45 11.83 16.80
N THR A 194 9.12 12.45 15.81
CA THR A 194 10.54 12.80 15.91
C THR A 194 10.62 14.30 16.04
N GLN A 195 11.20 14.75 17.13
CA GLN A 195 11.60 16.15 17.26
C GLN A 195 12.75 16.42 16.26
N ARG A 196 12.64 17.51 15.55
CA ARG A 196 13.70 18.01 14.68
C ARG A 196 14.38 19.15 15.40
N GLU A 197 15.69 19.14 15.39
CA GLU A 197 16.47 20.29 15.80
C GLU A 197 16.23 21.41 14.79
N LEU A 198 16.00 22.60 15.30
CA LEU A 198 15.84 23.81 14.53
C LEU A 198 17.04 24.71 14.80
N LEU A 199 17.51 25.39 13.77
CA LEU A 199 18.54 26.43 13.95
C LEU A 199 17.91 27.64 14.62
N THR A 200 18.62 28.23 15.57
CA THR A 200 18.24 29.51 16.18
C THR A 200 18.56 30.67 15.23
N GLU A 201 18.04 31.87 15.53
CA GLU A 201 18.33 33.05 14.73
C GLU A 201 19.83 33.38 14.76
N GLU A 202 20.50 33.21 15.92
CA GLU A 202 21.92 33.41 16.07
C GLU A 202 22.75 32.45 15.24
N GLU A 203 22.37 31.18 15.19
CA GLU A 203 23.02 30.16 14.34
C GLU A 203 22.82 30.46 12.84
N ILE A 204 21.67 30.95 12.45
CA ILE A 204 21.41 31.40 11.08
C ILE A 204 22.27 32.61 10.73
N GLN A 205 22.41 33.56 11.66
CA GLN A 205 23.27 34.74 11.49
C GLN A 205 24.76 34.33 11.36
N GLN A 206 25.22 33.41 12.19
CA GLN A 206 26.59 32.87 12.09
C GLN A 206 26.83 32.19 10.74
N LEU A 207 25.86 31.42 10.24
CA LEU A 207 25.95 30.83 8.90
C LEU A 207 25.99 31.87 7.80
N PHE A 208 25.25 32.97 7.94
CA PHE A 208 25.32 34.10 7.01
C PHE A 208 26.68 34.77 6.98
N GLU A 209 27.37 34.88 8.09
CA GLU A 209 28.68 35.50 8.22
C GLU A 209 29.83 34.54 7.85
N THR A 210 29.63 33.22 7.99
CA THR A 210 30.65 32.20 7.73
C THR A 210 30.98 32.09 6.25
N ASP A 211 32.25 32.06 5.89
CA ASP A 211 32.70 31.81 4.53
C ASP A 211 32.35 30.38 4.06
N CYS A 212 31.86 30.27 2.86
CA CYS A 212 31.55 28.98 2.26
C CYS A 212 32.32 28.82 0.94
N ARG A 213 32.96 27.66 0.77
CA ARG A 213 33.73 27.33 -0.44
C ARG A 213 32.90 27.51 -1.74
N ASP A 214 31.61 27.18 -1.70
CA ASP A 214 30.68 27.43 -2.80
C ASP A 214 29.53 28.35 -2.31
N PRO A 215 29.60 29.65 -2.64
CA PRO A 215 28.58 30.62 -2.24
C PRO A 215 27.17 30.24 -2.71
N ARG A 216 27.04 29.47 -3.79
CA ARG A 216 25.74 29.04 -4.32
C ARG A 216 25.02 28.12 -3.34
N ILE A 217 25.75 27.23 -2.64
CA ILE A 217 25.20 26.34 -1.62
C ILE A 217 24.69 27.18 -0.43
N LYS A 218 25.51 28.11 0.06
CA LYS A 218 25.14 29.01 1.15
C LYS A 218 23.91 29.84 0.79
N ASN A 219 23.93 30.51 -0.37
CA ASN A 219 22.83 31.35 -0.81
C ASN A 219 21.52 30.54 -1.00
N SER A 220 21.59 29.34 -1.55
CA SER A 220 20.42 28.47 -1.68
C SER A 220 19.84 28.01 -0.34
N PHE A 221 20.71 27.74 0.63
CA PHE A 221 20.29 27.42 2.00
C PHE A 221 19.59 28.60 2.66
N LEU A 222 20.22 29.78 2.67
CA LEU A 222 19.67 31.01 3.24
C LEU A 222 18.36 31.42 2.53
N PHE A 223 18.31 31.26 1.21
CA PHE A 223 17.09 31.45 0.45
C PHE A 223 15.96 30.50 0.93
N GLY A 224 16.29 29.25 1.22
CA GLY A 224 15.36 28.30 1.82
C GLY A 224 14.86 28.72 3.19
N VAL A 225 15.76 29.28 4.03
CA VAL A 225 15.40 29.83 5.36
C VAL A 225 14.41 30.99 5.21
N LEU A 226 14.66 31.93 4.30
CA LEU A 226 13.85 33.13 4.13
C LEU A 226 12.50 32.84 3.43
N THR A 227 12.42 31.79 2.63
CA THR A 227 11.25 31.51 1.80
C THR A 227 10.42 30.32 2.28
N GLY A 228 10.98 29.44 3.12
CA GLY A 228 10.33 28.19 3.54
C GLY A 228 10.22 27.15 2.40
N LEU A 229 10.81 27.40 1.23
CA LEU A 229 10.78 26.47 0.10
C LEU A 229 11.57 25.19 0.42
N ARG A 230 11.05 24.05 -0.06
CA ARG A 230 11.78 22.79 0.07
C ARG A 230 13.03 22.79 -0.82
N PHE A 231 14.07 22.12 -0.39
CA PHE A 231 15.31 21.98 -1.16
C PHE A 231 15.07 21.55 -2.62
N SER A 232 14.17 20.59 -2.86
CA SER A 232 13.82 20.13 -4.22
C SER A 232 13.21 21.23 -5.10
N ASP A 233 12.45 22.14 -4.48
CA ASP A 233 11.79 23.23 -5.18
C ASP A 233 12.83 24.33 -5.50
N ILE A 234 13.73 24.64 -4.56
CA ILE A 234 14.86 25.57 -4.76
C ILE A 234 15.80 25.05 -5.86
N GLN A 235 16.15 23.75 -5.83
CA GLN A 235 17.04 23.13 -6.82
C GLN A 235 16.47 23.18 -8.24
N SER A 236 15.14 23.14 -8.38
CA SER A 236 14.47 23.17 -9.67
C SER A 236 14.00 24.56 -10.09
N LEU A 237 14.18 25.57 -9.24
CA LEU A 237 13.70 26.93 -9.49
C LEU A 237 14.40 27.56 -10.68
N LYS A 238 13.62 28.07 -11.64
CA LYS A 238 14.10 28.73 -12.86
C LYS A 238 13.80 30.22 -12.86
N TRP A 239 14.55 30.99 -13.61
CA TRP A 239 14.36 32.43 -13.72
C TRP A 239 12.97 32.81 -14.25
N LYS A 240 12.36 32.08 -15.15
CA LYS A 240 11.00 32.30 -15.64
C LYS A 240 9.90 32.22 -14.55
N GLN A 241 10.22 31.67 -13.40
CA GLN A 241 9.29 31.54 -12.28
C GLN A 241 9.37 32.71 -11.31
N LEU A 242 10.38 33.56 -11.46
CA LEU A 242 10.56 34.80 -10.72
C LEU A 242 9.85 35.94 -11.46
N HIS A 243 9.00 36.66 -10.75
CA HIS A 243 8.19 37.76 -11.30
C HIS A 243 8.33 39.00 -10.41
N HIS A 244 8.04 40.15 -10.97
CA HIS A 244 7.96 41.43 -10.25
C HIS A 244 6.63 42.11 -10.56
N SER A 245 6.00 42.68 -9.54
CA SER A 245 4.81 43.51 -9.64
C SER A 245 5.09 44.85 -8.97
N ASN A 246 4.61 45.93 -9.55
CA ASN A 246 4.77 47.27 -8.97
C ASN A 246 4.09 47.41 -7.59
N ASP A 247 2.98 46.69 -7.36
CA ASP A 247 2.21 46.79 -6.14
C ASP A 247 2.73 45.87 -5.03
N ASN A 248 3.26 44.68 -5.39
CA ASN A 248 3.56 43.62 -4.43
C ASN A 248 5.04 43.18 -4.42
N GLY A 249 5.90 43.80 -5.23
CA GLY A 249 7.31 43.48 -5.31
C GLY A 249 7.60 42.14 -5.98
N TRP A 250 8.66 41.47 -5.53
CA TRP A 250 9.12 40.18 -6.11
C TRP A 250 8.31 39.03 -5.60
N PHE A 251 7.96 38.07 -6.49
CA PHE A 251 7.28 36.84 -6.16
C PHE A 251 7.67 35.70 -7.08
N ILE A 252 7.50 34.45 -6.57
CA ILE A 252 7.79 33.21 -7.28
C ILE A 252 6.49 32.48 -7.52
N ARG A 253 6.29 32.01 -8.77
CA ARG A 253 5.19 31.07 -9.11
C ARG A 253 5.78 29.72 -9.44
N ILE A 254 5.48 28.74 -8.61
CA ILE A 254 5.99 27.36 -8.75
C ILE A 254 4.86 26.34 -8.67
N GLN A 255 5.14 25.18 -9.26
CA GLN A 255 4.43 23.96 -8.94
C GLN A 255 5.34 23.10 -8.06
N GLN A 256 4.97 22.91 -6.81
CA GLN A 256 5.77 22.16 -5.85
C GLN A 256 6.07 20.75 -6.35
N GLN A 257 7.33 20.33 -6.30
CA GLN A 257 7.77 19.02 -6.82
C GLN A 257 7.08 17.84 -6.09
N LYS A 258 6.88 17.95 -4.79
CA LYS A 258 6.35 16.88 -3.95
C LYS A 258 4.83 16.75 -4.01
N THR A 259 4.10 17.85 -3.91
CA THR A 259 2.64 17.88 -3.80
C THR A 259 1.94 18.18 -5.10
N LYS A 260 2.67 18.66 -6.12
CA LYS A 260 2.16 19.13 -7.41
C LYS A 260 1.16 20.30 -7.30
N SER A 261 1.07 20.93 -6.12
CA SER A 261 0.25 22.13 -5.93
C SER A 261 0.93 23.36 -6.54
N ALA A 262 0.15 24.22 -7.17
CA ALA A 262 0.61 25.53 -7.61
C ALA A 262 0.66 26.47 -6.38
N GLU A 263 1.72 27.25 -6.30
CA GLU A 263 1.94 28.19 -5.21
C GLU A 263 2.51 29.51 -5.76
N THR A 264 2.06 30.63 -5.19
CA THR A 264 2.65 31.95 -5.40
C THR A 264 3.21 32.41 -4.07
N LEU A 265 4.50 32.64 -4.02
CA LEU A 265 5.22 33.06 -2.83
C LEU A 265 5.87 34.42 -3.04
N TYR A 266 5.50 35.40 -2.25
CA TYR A 266 6.16 36.69 -2.22
C TYR A 266 7.49 36.59 -1.45
N ILE A 267 8.55 37.20 -2.00
CA ILE A 267 9.88 37.18 -1.40
C ILE A 267 10.31 38.63 -1.02
N ASN A 268 10.99 38.72 0.12
CA ASN A 268 11.56 39.98 0.55
C ASN A 268 12.84 40.33 -0.22
N GLN A 269 13.34 41.56 -0.05
CA GLN A 269 14.54 42.04 -0.71
C GLN A 269 15.78 41.19 -0.35
N GLN A 270 15.90 40.74 0.90
CA GLN A 270 17.01 39.88 1.33
C GLN A 270 17.05 38.57 0.53
N ALA A 271 15.90 37.91 0.36
CA ALA A 271 15.80 36.70 -0.45
C ALA A 271 16.11 37.00 -1.95
N ARG A 272 15.68 38.16 -2.44
CA ARG A 272 15.97 38.60 -3.82
C ARG A 272 17.47 38.78 -4.06
N ASP A 273 18.19 39.36 -3.10
CA ASP A 273 19.61 39.65 -3.21
C ASP A 273 20.47 38.37 -3.25
N LEU A 274 20.02 37.30 -2.59
CA LEU A 274 20.69 36.00 -2.57
C LEU A 274 20.72 35.29 -3.92
N ILE A 275 19.78 35.61 -4.82
CA ILE A 275 19.68 34.94 -6.12
C ILE A 275 20.46 35.64 -7.26
N GLY A 276 21.03 36.79 -6.99
CA GLY A 276 21.93 37.49 -7.92
C GLY A 276 21.25 38.11 -9.15
N LYS A 277 22.00 38.26 -10.23
CA LYS A 277 21.52 38.87 -11.47
C LYS A 277 20.63 37.91 -12.25
N ILE A 278 19.58 38.45 -12.89
CA ILE A 278 18.69 37.69 -13.76
C ILE A 278 19.46 37.16 -14.96
N SER A 279 19.28 35.90 -15.28
CA SER A 279 19.84 35.20 -16.41
C SER A 279 18.74 34.69 -17.39
N ASP A 280 19.08 33.75 -18.25
CA ASP A 280 18.12 33.17 -19.20
C ASP A 280 16.92 32.53 -18.45
N SER A 281 15.73 32.71 -19.00
CA SER A 281 14.48 32.29 -18.42
C SER A 281 14.41 30.78 -18.09
N GLU A 282 15.07 29.96 -18.89
CA GLU A 282 15.08 28.50 -18.72
C GLU A 282 16.20 28.00 -17.81
N GLU A 283 17.16 28.84 -17.47
CA GLU A 283 18.23 28.49 -16.53
C GLU A 283 17.72 28.39 -15.09
N ARG A 284 18.37 27.53 -14.30
CA ARG A 284 18.11 27.44 -12.87
C ARG A 284 18.76 28.60 -12.13
N ILE A 285 18.04 29.14 -11.14
CA ILE A 285 18.57 30.20 -10.26
C ILE A 285 19.76 29.69 -9.44
N PHE A 286 19.66 28.48 -8.91
CA PHE A 286 20.72 27.84 -8.14
C PHE A 286 21.24 26.60 -8.87
N LEU A 287 22.49 26.67 -9.37
CA LEU A 287 23.20 25.54 -9.96
C LEU A 287 23.93 24.78 -8.83
N ILE A 288 23.18 23.94 -8.12
CA ILE A 288 23.72 23.10 -7.05
C ILE A 288 23.94 21.69 -7.64
N PHE A 289 25.20 21.30 -7.76
CA PHE A 289 25.59 19.96 -8.22
C PHE A 289 25.94 19.10 -7.00
N TYR A 290 25.39 17.87 -6.98
CA TYR A 290 25.78 16.80 -6.07
C TYR A 290 26.46 15.69 -6.86
#